data_ff794fae5f83c8ccfcb8cdfca8de57e0
#
_entry.id   ff794fae5f83c8ccfcb8cdfca8de57e0
#
_cell.length_a   1.000
_cell.length_b   1.000
_cell.length_c   1.000
_cell.angle_alpha   90.00
_cell.angle_beta   90.00
_cell.angle_gamma   90.00
#
_symmetry.space_group_name_H-M   'P 1'
#
loop_
_entity.id
_entity.type
_entity.pdbx_description
1 polymer ?
#
loop_
_entity_poly.entity_id
_entity_poly.type
_entity_poly.pdbx_seq_one_letter_code
_entity_poly.pdbx_strand_id
1 'polypeptide(L)' 'MTHLPVVSGFEMVKILTRFGWTPKIQTGSQYIMKKQGSTFRIVIPQHRELRPGIIHQIMKEADLSIEQITKYL' A
#
# COMPACT_ATOMS: atom_id res chain seq x y z
N MET A 1 21.78 4.77 -4.71
CA MET A 1 20.53 4.27 -5.31
C MET A 1 19.70 3.58 -4.25
N THR A 2 18.44 3.92 -4.18
CA THR A 2 17.55 3.37 -3.17
C THR A 2 16.84 2.14 -3.72
N HIS A 3 16.99 1.03 -3.03
CA HIS A 3 16.26 -0.19 -3.39
C HIS A 3 14.90 -0.18 -2.73
N LEU A 4 13.87 -0.63 -3.48
CA LEU A 4 12.57 -0.83 -2.89
C LEU A 4 12.61 -2.06 -1.99
N PRO A 5 11.95 -2.01 -0.84
CA PRO A 5 11.87 -3.18 0.03
C PRO A 5 10.98 -4.26 -0.59
N VAL A 6 11.18 -5.49 -0.16
CA VAL A 6 10.28 -6.58 -0.52
C VAL A 6 9.08 -6.49 0.40
N VAL A 7 7.90 -6.28 -0.19
CA VAL A 7 6.66 -6.03 0.56
C VAL A 7 5.56 -6.90 -0.02
N SER A 8 4.85 -7.60 0.82
CA SER A 8 3.65 -8.33 0.40
C SER A 8 2.46 -7.37 0.37
N GLY A 9 1.38 -7.80 -0.31
CA GLY A 9 0.14 -7.03 -0.29
C GLY A 9 -0.40 -6.86 1.12
N PHE A 10 -0.34 -7.92 1.92
CA PHE A 10 -0.82 -7.89 3.29
C PHE A 10 -0.01 -6.90 4.15
N GLU A 11 1.31 -6.91 3.98
CA GLU A 11 2.17 -5.96 4.69
C GLU A 11 1.88 -4.52 4.27
N MET A 12 1.63 -4.30 2.98
CA MET A 12 1.30 -2.96 2.49
C MET A 12 -0.01 -2.47 3.09
N VAL A 13 -1.01 -3.34 3.23
CA VAL A 13 -2.27 -2.97 3.89
C VAL A 13 -2.00 -2.50 5.31
N LYS A 14 -1.16 -3.23 6.05
CA LYS A 14 -0.83 -2.85 7.43
C LYS A 14 -0.12 -1.49 7.48
N ILE A 15 0.81 -1.28 6.55
CA ILE A 15 1.53 -0.01 6.49
C ILE A 15 0.56 1.14 6.24
N LEU A 16 -0.32 0.99 5.26
CA LEU A 16 -1.26 2.04 4.90
C LEU A 16 -2.22 2.35 6.04
N THR A 17 -2.62 1.35 6.85
CA THR A 17 -3.49 1.62 7.98
C THR A 17 -2.84 2.56 9.00
N ARG A 18 -1.52 2.54 9.10
CA ARG A 18 -0.81 3.44 10.00
C ARG A 18 -0.85 4.90 9.53
N PHE A 19 -1.15 5.10 8.26
CA PHE A 19 -1.22 6.44 7.66
C PHE A 19 -2.65 6.87 7.37
N GLY A 20 -3.62 6.22 8.01
CA GLY A 20 -5.01 6.66 7.95
C GLY A 20 -5.86 5.98 6.87
N TRP A 21 -5.30 5.04 6.14
CA TRP A 21 -6.06 4.27 5.16
C TRP A 21 -6.77 3.12 5.85
N THR A 22 -7.98 2.79 5.40
CA THR A 22 -8.80 1.73 5.98
C THR A 22 -9.17 0.73 4.91
N PRO A 23 -8.96 -0.57 5.15
CA PRO A 23 -9.44 -1.59 4.22
C PRO A 23 -10.97 -1.62 4.28
N LYS A 24 -11.62 -1.38 3.16
CA LYS A 24 -13.08 -1.33 3.09
C LYS A 24 -13.67 -2.56 2.45
N ILE A 25 -13.02 -3.06 1.40
CA ILE A 25 -13.54 -4.18 0.63
C ILE A 25 -12.39 -5.14 0.35
N GLN A 26 -12.66 -6.42 0.52
CA GLN A 26 -11.76 -7.47 0.07
C GLN A 26 -12.50 -8.25 -1.00
N THR A 27 -11.98 -8.23 -2.22
CA THR A 27 -12.60 -8.97 -3.32
C THR A 27 -11.55 -9.92 -3.90
N GLY A 28 -11.81 -11.23 -3.79
CA GLY A 28 -10.85 -12.20 -4.31
C GLY A 28 -9.47 -11.98 -3.77
N SER A 29 -8.53 -11.59 -4.63
CA SER A 29 -7.13 -11.43 -4.28
C SER A 29 -6.72 -9.97 -4.11
N GLN A 30 -7.66 -9.06 -3.80
CA GLN A 30 -7.35 -7.64 -3.67
C GLN A 30 -8.02 -7.03 -2.47
N TYR A 31 -7.34 -6.07 -1.84
CA TYR A 31 -7.94 -5.18 -0.84
C TYR A 31 -8.13 -3.81 -1.47
N ILE A 32 -9.25 -3.18 -1.14
CA ILE A 32 -9.54 -1.81 -1.55
C ILE A 32 -9.45 -0.94 -0.30
N MET A 33 -8.50 0.01 -0.34
CA MET A 33 -8.23 0.89 0.80
C MET A 33 -8.85 2.26 0.55
N LYS A 34 -9.44 2.83 1.58
CA LYS A 34 -10.01 4.18 1.52
C LYS A 34 -9.49 5.02 2.68
N LYS A 35 -9.43 6.32 2.46
CA LYS A 35 -9.02 7.27 3.48
C LYS A 35 -10.03 8.38 3.56
N GLN A 36 -10.38 8.77 4.79
CA GLN A 36 -11.30 9.88 5.00
C GLN A 36 -10.72 11.15 4.41
N GLY A 37 -11.53 11.87 3.65
CA GLY A 37 -11.09 13.09 2.98
C GLY A 37 -10.49 12.86 1.60
N SER A 38 -10.25 11.61 1.22
CA SER A 38 -9.74 11.29 -0.10
C SER A 38 -10.89 10.89 -1.02
N THR A 39 -10.81 11.34 -2.28
CA THR A 39 -11.85 11.03 -3.27
C THR A 39 -11.54 9.75 -4.05
N PHE A 40 -10.36 9.19 -3.88
CA PHE A 40 -9.96 7.99 -4.61
C PHE A 40 -9.61 6.87 -3.63
N ARG A 41 -9.49 5.68 -4.17
CA ARG A 41 -9.17 4.47 -3.41
C ARG A 41 -7.89 3.86 -3.95
N ILE A 42 -7.23 3.08 -3.10
CA ILE A 42 -6.02 2.37 -3.49
C ILE A 42 -6.34 0.88 -3.50
N VAL A 43 -5.99 0.21 -4.60
CA VAL A 43 -6.19 -1.22 -4.74
C VAL A 43 -4.86 -1.93 -4.48
N ILE A 44 -4.86 -2.86 -3.52
CA ILE A 44 -3.65 -3.58 -3.12
C ILE A 44 -3.82 -5.05 -3.51
N PRO A 45 -3.06 -5.54 -4.50
CA PRO A 45 -3.10 -6.96 -4.84
C PRO A 45 -2.55 -7.79 -3.68
N GLN A 46 -3.14 -8.95 -3.44
CA GLN A 46 -2.69 -9.85 -2.37
C GLN A 46 -1.62 -10.79 -2.89
N HIS A 47 -0.51 -10.24 -3.33
CA HIS A 47 0.64 -11.00 -3.79
C HIS A 47 1.65 -11.13 -2.66
N ARG A 48 2.41 -12.22 -2.67
CA ARG A 48 3.49 -12.42 -1.70
C ARG A 48 4.56 -11.34 -1.81
N GLU A 49 4.73 -10.83 -3.01
CA GLU A 49 5.71 -9.78 -3.27
C GLU A 49 5.12 -8.83 -4.29
N LEU A 50 4.93 -7.58 -3.89
CA LEU A 50 4.45 -6.55 -4.80
C LEU A 50 5.57 -6.14 -5.74
N ARG A 51 5.25 -6.02 -7.02
CA ARG A 51 6.22 -5.58 -8.01
C ARG A 51 6.59 -4.12 -7.79
N PRO A 52 7.82 -3.72 -8.14
CA PRO A 52 8.26 -2.32 -7.95
C PRO A 52 7.31 -1.30 -8.53
N GLY A 53 6.74 -1.55 -9.72
CA GLY A 53 5.81 -0.60 -10.33
C GLY A 53 4.56 -0.39 -9.48
N ILE A 54 4.06 -1.47 -8.85
CA ILE A 54 2.90 -1.39 -7.98
C ILE A 54 3.24 -0.62 -6.71
N ILE A 55 4.42 -0.89 -6.14
CA ILE A 55 4.87 -0.17 -4.93
C ILE A 55 4.98 1.31 -5.23
N HIS A 56 5.59 1.69 -6.35
CA HIS A 56 5.71 3.10 -6.74
C HIS A 56 4.35 3.76 -6.90
N GLN A 57 3.40 3.05 -7.51
CA GLN A 57 2.06 3.61 -7.69
C GLN A 57 1.38 3.82 -6.35
N ILE A 58 1.48 2.87 -5.44
CA ILE A 58 0.90 3.00 -4.11
C ILE A 58 1.53 4.15 -3.35
N MET A 59 2.85 4.28 -3.42
CA MET A 59 3.57 5.39 -2.78
C MET A 59 3.06 6.73 -3.29
N LYS A 60 2.86 6.83 -4.59
CA LYS A 60 2.36 8.07 -5.20
C LYS A 60 0.93 8.35 -4.76
N GLU A 61 0.07 7.35 -4.80
CA GLU A 61 -1.34 7.53 -4.45
C GLU A 61 -1.53 7.82 -2.96
N ALA A 62 -0.72 7.20 -2.11
CA ALA A 62 -0.80 7.38 -0.67
C ALA A 62 0.06 8.53 -0.17
N ASP A 63 0.86 9.14 -1.05
CA ASP A 63 1.80 10.21 -0.70
C ASP A 63 2.77 9.76 0.39
N LEU A 64 3.36 8.59 0.19
CA LEU A 64 4.32 8.02 1.13
C LEU A 64 5.69 7.92 0.50
N SER A 65 6.72 8.15 1.31
CA SER A 65 8.10 7.94 0.90
C SER A 65 8.52 6.50 1.16
N ILE A 66 9.62 6.10 0.53
CA ILE A 66 10.16 4.76 0.74
C ILE A 66 10.60 4.58 2.21
N GLU A 67 11.08 5.64 2.84
CA GLU A 67 11.48 5.59 4.25
C GLU A 67 10.29 5.32 5.15
N GLN A 68 9.14 5.91 4.84
CA GLN A 68 7.93 5.69 5.62
C GLN A 68 7.44 4.24 5.49
N ILE A 69 7.55 3.66 4.30
CA ILE A 69 7.17 2.27 4.09
C ILE A 69 8.13 1.35 4.83
N THR A 70 9.43 1.58 4.68
CA THR A 70 10.46 0.75 5.29
C THR A 70 10.38 0.75 6.80
N LYS A 71 10.03 1.89 7.38
CA LYS A 71 9.94 2.04 8.83
C LYS A 71 8.99 1.04 9.47
N TYR A 72 7.93 0.67 8.78
CA TYR A 72 6.89 -0.21 9.34
C TYR A 72 6.93 -1.64 8.79
N LEU A 73 8.01 -2.01 8.14
CA LEU A 73 8.22 -3.39 7.70
C LEU A 73 8.78 -4.25 8.83
#